data_5e1086498a3629689068ed98e865f54d
#
_entry.id   5e1086498a3629689068ed98e865f54d
#
_cell.length_a   1.000
_cell.length_b   1.000
_cell.length_c   1.000
_cell.angle_alpha   90.00
_cell.angle_beta   90.00
_cell.angle_gamma   90.00
#
_symmetry.space_group_name_H-M   'P 1'
#
loop_
_entity.id
_entity.type
_entity.pdbx_description
1 polymer ?
#
loop_
_entity_poly.entity_id
_entity_poly.type
_entity_poly.pdbx_seq_one_letter_code
_entity_poly.pdbx_strand_id
1 'polypeptide(L)'
;MAEEGQWGMSTEDLEQYEAELELQLYREYRDVVGLFKFVVETDRRFYLTNKVDVQPRSTESADVYFEVTMSDAWVWDMYRPARFVKTVRVLTFKDVNVEEISQADLDSSAIPGAAG
;
A
#
# COMPACT_ATOMS: atom_id res chain seq x y z
N MET A 1 -7.92 -26.64 -25.83
CA MET A 1 -6.63 -27.30 -25.84
C MET A 1 -6.29 -27.84 -24.46
N ALA A 2 -5.59 -28.91 -24.45
CA ALA A 2 -5.18 -29.54 -23.21
C ALA A 2 -4.30 -28.61 -22.38
N GLU A 3 -3.54 -27.78 -23.02
CA GLU A 3 -2.67 -26.83 -22.33
C GLU A 3 -3.45 -25.88 -21.47
N GLU A 4 -4.59 -25.42 -21.92
CA GLU A 4 -5.40 -24.52 -21.11
C GLU A 4 -5.86 -25.16 -19.82
N GLY A 5 -6.30 -26.40 -19.90
CA GLY A 5 -6.67 -27.15 -18.73
C GLY A 5 -5.52 -27.37 -17.77
N GLN A 6 -4.32 -27.62 -18.33
CA GLN A 6 -3.12 -27.84 -17.52
C GLN A 6 -2.65 -26.58 -16.81
N TRP A 7 -2.79 -25.43 -17.45
CA TRP A 7 -2.34 -24.17 -16.88
C TRP A 7 -3.34 -23.55 -15.94
N GLY A 8 -4.45 -24.14 -15.85
CA GLY A 8 -5.27 -23.94 -14.72
C GLY A 8 -6.43 -23.01 -14.89
N MET A 9 -6.23 -21.76 -15.01
CA MET A 9 -7.31 -20.84 -14.80
C MET A 9 -7.99 -20.34 -16.06
N SER A 10 -9.32 -20.39 -16.06
CA SER A 10 -10.13 -19.64 -16.99
C SER A 10 -10.12 -18.16 -16.54
N THR A 11 -10.65 -17.30 -17.37
CA THR A 11 -10.79 -15.88 -17.02
C THR A 11 -11.62 -15.69 -15.76
N GLU A 12 -12.71 -16.46 -15.64
CA GLU A 12 -13.56 -16.38 -14.44
C GLU A 12 -12.83 -16.84 -13.19
N ASP A 13 -12.07 -17.91 -13.29
CA ASP A 13 -11.30 -18.42 -12.16
C ASP A 13 -10.25 -17.42 -11.72
N LEU A 14 -9.61 -16.76 -12.65
CA LEU A 14 -8.61 -15.75 -12.34
C LEU A 14 -9.23 -14.55 -11.67
N GLU A 15 -10.37 -14.07 -12.18
CA GLU A 15 -11.07 -12.95 -11.58
C GLU A 15 -11.50 -13.24 -10.14
N GLN A 16 -11.99 -14.45 -9.91
CA GLN A 16 -12.39 -14.86 -8.57
C GLN A 16 -11.18 -14.95 -7.64
N TYR A 17 -10.09 -15.47 -8.11
CA TYR A 17 -8.86 -15.57 -7.34
C TYR A 17 -8.36 -14.18 -6.94
N GLU A 18 -8.33 -13.25 -7.88
CA GLU A 18 -7.90 -11.89 -7.61
C GLU A 18 -8.85 -11.16 -6.64
N ALA A 19 -10.14 -11.40 -6.79
CA ALA A 19 -11.12 -10.82 -5.87
C ALA A 19 -10.91 -11.32 -4.43
N GLU A 20 -10.58 -12.59 -4.28
CA GLU A 20 -10.30 -13.14 -2.96
C GLU A 20 -9.02 -12.57 -2.36
N LEU A 21 -7.98 -12.40 -3.18
CA LEU A 21 -6.73 -11.77 -2.72
C LEU A 21 -6.99 -10.33 -2.29
N GLU A 22 -7.77 -9.60 -3.06
CA GLU A 22 -8.09 -8.22 -2.73
C GLU A 22 -8.88 -8.13 -1.43
N LEU A 23 -9.83 -9.03 -1.24
CA LEU A 23 -10.61 -9.06 0.00
C LEU A 23 -9.73 -9.35 1.21
N GLN A 24 -8.79 -10.27 1.08
CA GLN A 24 -7.84 -10.57 2.14
C GLN A 24 -6.98 -9.35 2.47
N LEU A 25 -6.57 -8.63 1.44
CA LEU A 25 -5.77 -7.42 1.60
C LEU A 25 -6.54 -6.35 2.36
N TYR A 26 -7.81 -6.14 2.04
CA TYR A 26 -8.66 -5.19 2.76
C TYR A 26 -8.84 -5.58 4.22
N ARG A 27 -9.01 -6.85 4.48
CA ARG A 27 -9.13 -7.34 5.86
C ARG A 27 -7.85 -7.09 6.64
N GLU A 28 -6.72 -7.38 6.03
CA GLU A 28 -5.42 -7.15 6.65
C GLU A 28 -5.20 -5.65 6.91
N TYR A 29 -5.49 -4.82 5.92
CA TYR A 29 -5.39 -3.37 6.05
C TYR A 29 -6.20 -2.87 7.26
N ARG A 30 -7.43 -3.30 7.38
CA ARG A 30 -8.30 -2.91 8.48
C ARG A 30 -7.70 -3.29 9.84
N ASP A 31 -7.03 -4.43 9.89
CA ASP A 31 -6.44 -4.91 11.12
C ASP A 31 -5.14 -4.19 11.47
N VAL A 32 -4.40 -3.71 10.47
CA VAL A 32 -3.07 -3.15 10.71
C VAL A 32 -3.01 -1.62 10.68
N VAL A 33 -4.01 -0.96 10.10
CA VAL A 33 -3.95 0.50 9.89
C VAL A 33 -3.71 1.26 11.19
N GLY A 34 -4.28 0.80 12.30
CA GLY A 34 -4.12 1.44 13.61
C GLY A 34 -2.72 1.30 14.20
N LEU A 35 -1.87 0.47 13.62
CA LEU A 35 -0.50 0.28 14.10
C LEU A 35 0.46 1.32 13.52
N PHE A 36 0.01 2.11 12.55
CA PHE A 36 0.89 3.00 11.80
C PHE A 36 0.49 4.46 11.97
N LYS A 37 1.45 5.35 11.74
CA LYS A 37 1.27 6.78 11.91
C LYS A 37 1.00 7.52 10.60
N PHE A 38 1.48 6.99 9.49
CA PHE A 38 1.43 7.68 8.20
C PHE A 38 0.94 6.79 7.09
N VAL A 39 0.19 7.40 6.18
CA VAL A 39 -0.12 6.84 4.87
C VAL A 39 0.77 7.54 3.85
N VAL A 40 1.42 6.77 3.01
CA VAL A 40 2.25 7.29 1.93
C VAL A 40 1.70 6.77 0.61
N GLU A 41 1.35 7.68 -0.29
CA GLU A 41 0.86 7.32 -1.61
C GLU A 41 1.86 7.74 -2.67
N THR A 42 2.19 6.80 -3.54
CA THR A 42 2.97 7.07 -4.74
C THR A 42 2.11 6.74 -5.96
N ASP A 43 2.60 6.99 -7.14
CA ASP A 43 1.88 6.69 -8.37
C ASP A 43 1.59 5.20 -8.55
N ARG A 44 2.30 4.35 -7.84
CA ARG A 44 2.17 2.89 -7.99
C ARG A 44 1.49 2.20 -6.84
N ARG A 45 1.77 2.67 -5.62
CA ARG A 45 1.35 1.94 -4.43
C ARG A 45 1.07 2.88 -3.30
N PHE A 46 0.42 2.32 -2.31
CA PHE A 46 0.25 3.02 -1.09
C PHE A 46 0.84 2.19 0.06
N TYR A 47 1.31 2.88 1.06
CA TYR A 47 2.03 2.29 2.17
C TYR A 47 1.49 2.84 3.48
N LEU A 48 1.54 2.01 4.51
CA LEU A 48 1.41 2.48 5.88
C LEU A 48 2.80 2.40 6.49
N THR A 49 3.17 3.39 7.29
CA THR A 49 4.50 3.40 7.90
C THR A 49 4.50 4.19 9.21
N ASN A 50 5.48 3.91 10.06
CA ASN A 50 5.66 4.65 11.29
C ASN A 50 6.69 5.76 11.16
N LYS A 51 7.49 5.74 10.10
CA LYS A 51 8.49 6.76 9.86
C LYS A 51 8.69 6.93 8.37
N VAL A 52 8.62 8.17 7.90
CA VAL A 52 8.80 8.47 6.48
C VAL A 52 9.68 9.68 6.32
N ASP A 53 10.57 9.61 5.35
CA ASP A 53 11.43 10.72 4.96
C ASP A 53 11.34 10.88 3.45
N VAL A 54 11.06 12.08 2.98
CA VAL A 54 10.94 12.41 1.56
C VAL A 54 12.01 13.41 1.21
N GLN A 55 12.90 13.04 0.30
CA GLN A 55 14.00 13.91 -0.13
C GLN A 55 13.89 14.19 -1.62
N PRO A 56 13.81 15.46 -2.02
CA PRO A 56 13.93 15.78 -3.45
C PRO A 56 15.37 15.58 -3.91
N ARG A 57 15.51 15.01 -5.09
CA ARG A 57 16.79 14.73 -5.71
C ARG A 57 16.77 15.23 -7.15
N SER A 58 17.94 15.44 -7.73
CA SER A 58 18.05 15.80 -9.14
C SER A 58 18.94 14.82 -9.87
N THR A 59 18.59 14.54 -11.12
CA THR A 59 19.46 13.81 -12.02
C THR A 59 20.50 14.77 -12.61
N GLU A 60 21.47 14.23 -13.33
CA GLU A 60 22.45 15.04 -14.05
C GLU A 60 21.78 15.96 -15.09
N SER A 61 20.63 15.54 -15.60
CA SER A 61 19.84 16.32 -16.56
C SER A 61 18.92 17.35 -15.89
N ALA A 62 19.04 17.52 -14.57
CA ALA A 62 18.26 18.44 -13.77
C ALA A 62 16.77 18.04 -13.62
N ASP A 63 16.42 16.80 -13.93
CA ASP A 63 15.08 16.30 -13.63
C ASP A 63 14.98 16.02 -12.13
N VAL A 64 13.87 16.41 -11.54
CA VAL A 64 13.62 16.21 -10.11
C VAL A 64 12.88 14.90 -9.87
N TYR A 65 13.33 14.16 -8.90
CA TYR A 65 12.61 12.98 -8.42
C TYR A 65 12.64 12.97 -6.89
N PHE A 66 11.82 12.10 -6.31
CA PHE A 66 11.75 11.98 -4.86
C PHE A 66 12.27 10.63 -4.41
N GLU A 67 13.08 10.68 -3.38
CA GLU A 67 13.53 9.50 -2.67
C GLU A 67 12.73 9.42 -1.38
N VAL A 68 11.93 8.37 -1.25
CA VAL A 68 11.07 8.15 -0.10
C VAL A 68 11.60 6.96 0.68
N THR A 69 11.97 7.18 1.91
CA THR A 69 12.44 6.11 2.80
C THR A 69 11.43 5.92 3.91
N MET A 70 10.99 4.69 4.09
CA MET A 70 10.01 4.34 5.11
C MET A 70 10.57 3.26 6.01
N SER A 71 10.30 3.35 7.29
CA SER A 71 10.69 2.35 8.27
C SER A 71 9.44 1.77 8.92
N ASP A 72 9.46 0.47 9.16
CA ASP A 72 8.32 -0.27 9.70
C ASP A 72 7.09 0.00 8.86
N ALA A 73 7.09 -0.57 7.67
CA ALA A 73 6.05 -0.30 6.68
C ALA A 73 5.21 -1.52 6.38
N TRP A 74 3.99 -1.25 5.94
CA TRP A 74 3.09 -2.25 5.39
C TRP A 74 2.76 -1.79 3.97
N VAL A 75 2.91 -2.70 3.00
CA VAL A 75 2.79 -2.39 1.58
C VAL A 75 1.45 -2.89 1.05
N TRP A 76 0.68 -2.01 0.43
CA TRP A 76 -0.57 -2.40 -0.22
C TRP A 76 -0.24 -3.06 -1.56
N ASP A 77 -0.11 -4.37 -1.53
CA ASP A 77 0.20 -5.16 -2.72
C ASP A 77 -0.31 -6.59 -2.48
N MET A 78 -1.40 -6.94 -3.16
CA MET A 78 -2.07 -8.22 -2.93
C MET A 78 -1.25 -9.42 -3.39
N TYR A 79 -0.28 -9.20 -4.24
CA TYR A 79 0.58 -10.29 -4.71
C TYR A 79 1.85 -10.46 -3.89
N ARG A 80 2.09 -9.55 -2.96
CA ARG A 80 3.31 -9.62 -2.15
C ARG A 80 3.12 -10.59 -0.99
N PRO A 81 4.00 -11.62 -0.88
CA PRO A 81 3.84 -12.61 0.19
C PRO A 81 4.13 -12.04 1.58
N ALA A 82 5.02 -11.06 1.68
CA ALA A 82 5.33 -10.41 2.94
C ALA A 82 5.07 -8.93 2.81
N ARG A 83 3.99 -8.44 3.41
CA ARG A 83 3.60 -7.04 3.30
C ARG A 83 4.21 -6.17 4.39
N PHE A 84 4.65 -6.76 5.49
CA PHE A 84 5.37 -6.02 6.52
C PHE A 84 6.86 -6.01 6.18
N VAL A 85 7.45 -4.83 6.10
CA VAL A 85 8.87 -4.69 5.78
C VAL A 85 9.50 -3.67 6.71
N LYS A 86 10.75 -3.92 7.11
CA LYS A 86 11.45 -3.03 8.03
C LYS A 86 11.83 -1.71 7.38
N THR A 87 12.26 -1.75 6.14
CA THR A 87 12.68 -0.56 5.43
C THR A 87 12.28 -0.68 3.97
N VAL A 88 11.72 0.39 3.44
CA VAL A 88 11.39 0.51 2.02
C VAL A 88 11.98 1.80 1.50
N ARG A 89 12.58 1.75 0.34
CA ARG A 89 13.08 2.92 -0.35
C ARG A 89 12.45 2.97 -1.73
N VAL A 90 11.76 4.06 -2.01
CA VAL A 90 11.06 4.25 -3.28
C VAL A 90 11.64 5.48 -3.98
N LEU A 91 11.90 5.35 -5.26
CA LEU A 91 12.31 6.47 -6.10
C LEU A 91 11.20 6.72 -7.11
N THR A 92 10.73 7.96 -7.18
CA THR A 92 9.65 8.29 -8.11
C THR A 92 9.82 9.70 -8.66
N PHE A 93 9.52 9.86 -9.95
CA PHE A 93 9.46 11.18 -10.58
C PHE A 93 8.08 11.82 -10.43
N LYS A 94 7.14 11.10 -9.86
CA LYS A 94 5.78 11.56 -9.65
C LYS A 94 5.61 12.09 -8.22
N ASP A 95 4.48 12.72 -7.97
CA ASP A 95 4.17 13.26 -6.67
C ASP A 95 4.07 12.16 -5.62
N VAL A 96 4.42 12.54 -4.40
CA VAL A 96 4.29 11.68 -3.23
C VAL A 96 3.36 12.38 -2.26
N ASN A 97 2.32 11.68 -1.82
CA ASN A 97 1.42 12.21 -0.81
C ASN A 97 1.67 11.50 0.52
N VAL A 98 1.88 12.28 1.56
CA VAL A 98 2.08 11.76 2.91
C VAL A 98 1.00 12.35 3.80
N GLU A 99 0.25 11.49 4.46
CA GLU A 99 -0.78 11.90 5.40
C GLU A 99 -0.55 11.25 6.75
N GLU A 100 -0.74 12.03 7.79
CA GLU A 100 -0.66 11.51 9.14
C GLU A 100 -2.01 10.91 9.54
N ILE A 101 -1.99 9.70 10.08
CA ILE A 101 -3.19 9.01 10.52
C ILE A 101 -3.48 9.46 11.96
N SER A 102 -4.62 10.09 12.16
CA SER A 102 -5.04 10.49 13.48
C SER A 102 -5.79 9.36 14.17
N GLN A 103 -5.47 9.08 15.43
CA GLN A 103 -6.19 8.08 16.20
C GLN A 103 -7.67 8.48 16.35
N ALA A 104 -7.94 9.76 16.45
CA ALA A 104 -9.33 10.24 16.52
C ALA A 104 -10.09 9.94 15.23
N ASP A 105 -9.44 10.07 14.08
CA ASP A 105 -10.07 9.76 12.80
C ASP A 105 -10.38 8.26 12.70
N LEU A 106 -9.47 7.43 13.17
CA LEU A 106 -9.68 5.99 13.18
C LEU A 106 -10.85 5.60 14.08
N ASP A 107 -10.92 6.20 15.25
CA ASP A 107 -12.00 5.94 16.19
C ASP A 107 -13.35 6.35 15.61
N SER A 108 -13.39 7.50 14.96
CA SER A 108 -14.60 7.96 14.29
C SER A 108 -15.02 7.02 13.17
N SER A 109 -14.07 6.52 12.41
CA SER A 109 -14.33 5.57 11.35
C SER A 109 -14.83 4.24 11.88
N ALA A 110 -14.29 3.82 13.02
CA ALA A 110 -14.67 2.56 13.64
C ALA A 110 -16.09 2.60 14.19
N ILE A 111 -16.57 3.78 14.61
CA ILE A 111 -17.88 3.93 15.24
C ILE A 111 -18.63 5.09 14.58
N PRO A 112 -18.99 4.95 13.32
CA PRO A 112 -19.59 6.06 12.59
C PRO A 112 -20.91 6.55 13.17
N GLY A 113 -21.71 5.65 13.71
CA GLY A 113 -22.98 6.04 14.31
C GLY A 113 -22.81 6.81 15.61
N ALA A 114 -21.75 6.54 16.35
CA ALA A 114 -21.48 7.18 17.61
C ALA A 114 -20.90 8.57 17.44
N ALA A 115 -20.21 8.80 16.35
CA ALA A 115 -19.59 10.09 16.05
C ALA A 115 -20.62 11.15 15.69
N GLY A 116 -21.77 10.70 15.28
CA GLY A 116 -22.86 11.63 14.91
C GLY A 116 -23.53 12.26 16.08
#